data_d9b52f3e4272b6889f9101abae4eb62e
#
_entry.id   d9b52f3e4272b6889f9101abae4eb62e
#
_cell.length_a   1.000
_cell.length_b   1.000
_cell.length_c   1.000
_cell.angle_alpha   90.00
_cell.angle_beta   90.00
_cell.angle_gamma   90.00
#
_symmetry.space_group_name_H-M   'P 1'
#
loop_
_entity.id
_entity.type
_entity.pdbx_description
1 polymer ?
#
loop_
_entity_poly.entity_id
_entity_poly.type
_entity_poly.pdbx_seq_one_letter_code
_entity_poly.pdbx_strand_id
1 'polypeptide(L)' 'MEIDRAERVFVIKAETVLDRAILNALTFLPVSYINTDSIIIPNDYYKKVVCFIARIEDCFKDALCELQKEPSNEI' A
#
# COMPACT_ATOMS: atom_id res chain seq x y z
N MET A 1 -4.60 -1.00 -6.29
CA MET A 1 -5.07 -1.37 -4.94
C MET A 1 -6.52 -1.01 -4.79
N GLU A 2 -7.33 -1.95 -4.39
CA GLU A 2 -8.76 -1.74 -4.20
C GLU A 2 -9.09 -1.67 -2.71
N ILE A 3 -9.90 -0.69 -2.31
CA ILE A 3 -10.29 -0.53 -0.92
C ILE A 3 -11.82 -0.52 -0.84
N ASP A 4 -12.36 -1.51 -0.11
CA ASP A 4 -13.81 -1.60 0.13
C ASP A 4 -14.09 -1.28 1.59
N ARG A 5 -15.01 -0.35 1.81
CA ARG A 5 -15.40 0.01 3.18
C ARG A 5 -16.71 -0.66 3.53
N ALA A 6 -16.71 -1.25 4.72
CA ALA A 6 -17.93 -1.77 5.33
C ALA A 6 -18.23 -0.99 6.59
N GLU A 7 -19.25 -1.39 7.33
CA GLU A 7 -19.73 -0.64 8.46
C GLU A 7 -18.68 -0.45 9.55
N ARG A 8 -17.94 -1.50 9.88
CA ARG A 8 -16.97 -1.46 10.99
C ARG A 8 -15.53 -1.72 10.57
N VAL A 9 -15.34 -2.18 9.37
CA VAL A 9 -14.02 -2.55 8.86
C VAL A 9 -13.89 -2.11 7.42
N PHE A 10 -12.68 -2.11 6.92
CA PHE A 10 -12.45 -1.95 5.50
C PHE A 10 -11.46 -3.02 5.04
N VAL A 11 -11.57 -3.39 3.77
CA VAL A 11 -10.76 -4.45 3.18
C VAL A 11 -9.91 -3.83 2.09
N ILE A 12 -8.62 -4.13 2.12
CA ILE A 12 -7.68 -3.67 1.10
C ILE A 12 -7.23 -4.89 0.31
N LYS A 13 -7.40 -4.83 -1.00
CA LYS A 13 -6.96 -5.87 -1.92
C LYS A 13 -5.76 -5.40 -2.72
N ALA A 14 -4.74 -6.21 -2.76
CA ALA A 14 -3.57 -5.94 -3.58
C ALA A 14 -3.82 -6.40 -5.01
N GLU A 15 -3.50 -5.55 -5.96
CA GLU A 15 -3.63 -5.86 -7.38
C GLU A 15 -2.28 -6.04 -8.05
N THR A 16 -1.22 -5.50 -7.44
CA THR A 16 0.12 -5.56 -7.99
C THR A 16 1.10 -6.04 -6.94
N VAL A 17 2.31 -6.35 -7.38
CA VAL A 17 3.39 -6.73 -6.46
C VAL A 17 3.70 -5.60 -5.49
N LEU A 18 3.65 -4.37 -5.98
CA LEU A 18 3.87 -3.19 -5.14
C LEU A 18 2.80 -3.10 -4.05
N ASP A 19 1.54 -3.37 -4.41
CA ASP A 19 0.46 -3.35 -3.44
C ASP A 19 0.69 -4.37 -2.32
N ARG A 20 1.17 -5.57 -2.68
CA ARG A 20 1.49 -6.59 -1.67
C ARG A 20 2.56 -6.11 -0.72
N ALA A 21 3.58 -5.45 -1.23
CA ALA A 21 4.64 -4.91 -0.38
C ALA A 21 4.08 -3.86 0.59
N ILE A 22 3.17 -3.03 0.12
CA ILE A 22 2.52 -2.04 0.96
C ILE A 22 1.68 -2.72 2.05
N LEU A 23 0.91 -3.75 1.69
CA LEU A 23 0.12 -4.48 2.68
C LEU A 23 1.00 -5.13 3.73
N ASN A 24 2.13 -5.68 3.33
CA ASN A 24 3.07 -6.27 4.28
C ASN A 24 3.63 -5.23 5.25
N ALA A 25 3.79 -4.00 4.80
CA ALA A 25 4.28 -2.92 5.65
C ALA A 25 3.24 -2.49 6.69
N LEU A 26 1.96 -2.84 6.49
CA LEU A 26 0.90 -2.48 7.41
C LEU A 26 0.78 -3.45 8.60
N THR A 27 1.73 -4.36 8.78
CA THR A 27 1.67 -5.35 9.85
C THR A 27 1.77 -4.74 11.25
N PHE A 28 2.15 -3.47 11.36
CA PHE A 28 2.16 -2.79 12.65
C PHE A 28 0.76 -2.44 13.17
N LEU A 29 -0.27 -2.62 12.35
CA LEU A 29 -1.65 -2.37 12.75
C LEU A 29 -2.35 -3.68 13.09
N PRO A 30 -3.45 -3.62 13.87
CA PRO A 30 -4.26 -4.81 14.12
C PRO A 30 -5.04 -5.17 12.86
N VAL A 31 -4.47 -6.04 12.05
CA VAL A 31 -5.07 -6.47 10.80
C VAL A 31 -5.34 -7.96 10.81
N SER A 32 -6.36 -8.36 10.05
CA SER A 32 -6.66 -9.76 9.82
C SER A 32 -6.47 -10.05 8.34
N TYR A 33 -5.81 -11.16 8.04
CA TYR A 33 -5.60 -11.56 6.66
C TYR A 33 -6.72 -12.47 6.21
N ILE A 34 -7.33 -12.15 5.08
CA ILE A 34 -8.29 -13.03 4.43
C ILE A 34 -7.52 -14.04 3.59
N ASN A 35 -6.53 -13.54 2.86
CA ASN A 35 -5.63 -14.35 2.06
C ASN A 35 -4.35 -13.53 1.82
N THR A 36 -3.48 -14.02 0.96
CA THR A 36 -2.19 -13.35 0.72
C THR A 36 -2.33 -11.98 0.08
N ASP A 37 -3.46 -11.70 -0.55
CA ASP A 37 -3.66 -10.47 -1.31
C ASP A 37 -4.65 -9.50 -0.66
N SER A 38 -5.24 -9.86 0.46
CA SER A 38 -6.27 -9.03 1.09
C SER A 38 -6.11 -9.00 2.60
N ILE A 39 -6.36 -7.83 3.18
CA ILE A 39 -6.36 -7.66 4.63
C ILE A 39 -7.61 -6.93 5.06
N ILE A 40 -8.04 -7.19 6.29
CA ILE A 40 -9.17 -6.50 6.92
C ILE A 40 -8.62 -5.61 8.02
N ILE A 41 -9.02 -4.36 8.04
CA ILE A 41 -8.56 -3.38 9.02
C ILE A 41 -9.76 -2.67 9.64
N PRO A 42 -9.77 -2.46 10.98
CA PRO A 42 -10.84 -1.69 11.60
C PRO A 42 -10.93 -0.27 11.04
N ASN A 43 -12.15 0.25 10.90
CA ASN A 43 -12.37 1.58 10.34
C ASN A 43 -11.67 2.68 11.13
N ASP A 44 -11.39 2.46 12.41
CA ASP A 44 -10.70 3.44 13.24
C ASP A 44 -9.33 3.81 12.68
N TYR A 45 -8.73 2.92 11.92
CA TYR A 45 -7.39 3.13 11.35
C TYR A 45 -7.42 3.61 9.91
N TYR A 46 -8.61 3.86 9.37
CA TYR A 46 -8.75 4.16 7.95
C TYR A 46 -7.89 5.34 7.51
N LYS A 47 -7.99 6.45 8.24
CA LYS A 47 -7.22 7.66 7.88
C LYS A 47 -5.73 7.43 7.95
N LYS A 48 -5.26 6.74 8.99
CA LYS A 48 -3.84 6.43 9.15
C LYS A 48 -3.34 5.57 8.01
N VAL A 49 -4.11 4.56 7.65
CA VAL A 49 -3.73 3.63 6.60
C VAL A 49 -3.67 4.34 5.25
N VAL A 50 -4.67 5.15 4.94
CA VAL A 50 -4.70 5.88 3.67
C VAL A 50 -3.52 6.83 3.56
N CYS A 51 -3.20 7.56 4.64
CA CYS A 51 -2.03 8.44 4.64
C CYS A 51 -0.74 7.68 4.48
N PHE A 52 -0.62 6.53 5.15
CA PHE A 52 0.57 5.69 5.05
C PHE A 52 0.77 5.18 3.64
N ILE A 53 -0.31 4.68 3.02
CA ILE A 53 -0.25 4.19 1.65
C ILE A 53 0.17 5.30 0.69
N ALA A 54 -0.41 6.48 0.85
CA ALA A 54 -0.07 7.61 -0.02
C ALA A 54 1.41 7.97 0.09
N ARG A 55 1.95 7.96 1.31
CA ARG A 55 3.37 8.26 1.50
C ARG A 55 4.26 7.23 0.86
N ILE A 56 3.93 5.97 1.00
CA ILE A 56 4.72 4.89 0.40
C ILE A 56 4.67 5.00 -1.12
N GLU A 57 3.49 5.24 -1.68
CA GLU A 57 3.36 5.38 -3.12
C GLU A 57 4.19 6.53 -3.65
N ASP A 58 4.21 7.66 -2.95
CA ASP A 58 5.03 8.80 -3.36
C ASP A 58 6.52 8.46 -3.33
N CYS A 59 6.96 7.78 -2.29
CA CYS A 59 8.36 7.36 -2.18
C CYS A 59 8.75 6.43 -3.33
N PHE A 60 7.88 5.50 -3.68
CA PHE A 60 8.16 4.58 -4.78
C PHE A 60 8.17 5.31 -6.11
N LYS A 61 7.28 6.28 -6.30
CA LYS A 61 7.29 7.07 -7.53
C LYS A 61 8.61 7.81 -7.70
N ASP A 62 9.10 8.42 -6.64
CA ASP A 62 10.36 9.14 -6.68
C ASP A 62 11.51 8.20 -7.01
N ALA A 63 11.54 7.03 -6.39
CA ALA A 63 12.58 6.06 -6.65
C ALA A 63 12.55 5.58 -8.09
N LEU A 64 11.36 5.33 -8.62
CA LEU A 64 11.22 4.91 -10.01
C LEU A 64 11.67 5.99 -10.98
N CYS A 65 11.34 7.24 -10.67
CA CYS A 65 11.77 8.36 -11.49
C CYS A 65 13.29 8.47 -11.55
N GLU A 66 13.95 8.29 -10.41
CA GLU A 66 15.39 8.33 -10.35
C GLU A 66 16.02 7.19 -11.15
N LEU A 67 15.46 6.01 -11.03
CA LEU A 67 15.97 4.86 -11.79
C LEU A 67 15.80 5.06 -13.29
N GLN A 68 14.74 5.71 -13.71
CA GLN A 68 14.52 5.98 -15.11
C GLN A 68 15.44 7.06 -15.67
N LYS A 69 15.82 8.00 -14.82
CA LYS A 69 16.75 9.06 -15.25
C LYS A 69 18.17 8.56 -15.36
N GLU A 70 18.55 7.69 -14.47
CA GLU A 70 19.92 7.24 -14.36
C GLU A 70 20.50 6.66 -15.65
N PRO A 71 19.82 5.75 -16.32
CA PRO A 71 20.37 5.17 -17.55
C PRO A 71 20.67 6.18 -18.63
N SER A 72 19.88 7.22 -18.71
CA SER A 72 20.09 8.22 -19.74
C SER A 72 21.32 9.05 -19.48
N ASN A 73 21.77 9.13 -18.27
CA ASN A 73 22.95 9.89 -17.90
C ASN A 73 24.24 9.20 -18.31
N GLU A 74 24.16 7.91 -18.45
CA GLU A 74 25.34 7.11 -18.74
C GLU A 74 25.90 7.36 -20.11
N ILE A 75 25.08 7.77 -20.97
CA ILE A 75 25.53 8.01 -22.33
C ILE A 75 26.14 9.38 -22.52
#